data_6b52fff85f76ea6864006f7107c665c5
#
_entry.id   6b52fff85f76ea6864006f7107c665c5
#
_cell.length_a   1.000
_cell.length_b   1.000
_cell.length_c   1.000
_cell.angle_alpha   90.00
_cell.angle_beta   90.00
_cell.angle_gamma   90.00
#
_symmetry.space_group_name_H-M   'P 1'
#
loop_
_entity.id
_entity.type
_entity.pdbx_description
1 polymer ?
#
loop_
_entity_poly.entity_id
_entity_poly.type
_entity_poly.pdbx_seq_one_letter_code
_entity_poly.pdbx_strand_id
1 'polypeptide(L)'
;MQREDYLLRMIAQAARVLAAVRRMLLEGKHAEAGGELERAAQTGGLDLRFVIALDEKSLEPLLTTGGEIDRPKCAFFAEVVYLEWRRQLAMGRATQAQRCADRALLLFALAYDGIVMGDETRRRIAELRGEAEPSELAVQ
;
A
#
# COMPACT_ATOMS: atom_id res chain seq x y z
N MET A 1 -14.29 16.64 13.74
CA MET A 1 -13.92 15.84 14.90
C MET A 1 -13.92 14.36 14.63
N GLN A 2 -15.04 13.77 14.22
CA GLN A 2 -15.09 12.34 13.90
C GLN A 2 -14.16 11.95 12.77
N ARG A 3 -13.99 12.82 11.78
CA ARG A 3 -13.12 12.58 10.64
C ARG A 3 -11.64 12.58 11.05
N GLU A 4 -11.26 13.49 11.93
CA GLU A 4 -9.88 13.52 12.45
C GLU A 4 -9.55 12.26 13.25
N ASP A 5 -10.46 11.80 14.08
CA ASP A 5 -10.30 10.57 14.86
C ASP A 5 -10.18 9.35 13.93
N TYR A 6 -10.97 9.32 12.87
CA TYR A 6 -10.91 8.27 11.86
C TYR A 6 -9.54 8.24 11.17
N LEU A 7 -9.05 9.42 10.74
CA LEU A 7 -7.75 9.53 10.07
C LEU A 7 -6.61 9.11 10.98
N LEU A 8 -6.63 9.54 12.24
CA LEU A 8 -5.61 9.17 13.21
C LEU A 8 -5.60 7.66 13.46
N ARG A 9 -6.77 7.06 13.55
CA ARG A 9 -6.87 5.59 13.72
C ARG A 9 -6.33 4.85 12.50
N MET A 10 -6.65 5.32 11.29
CA MET A 10 -6.12 4.71 10.06
C MET A 10 -4.60 4.80 10.01
N ILE A 11 -4.04 5.96 10.34
CA ILE A 11 -2.58 6.16 10.35
C ILE A 11 -1.91 5.24 11.36
N ALA A 12 -2.44 5.18 12.59
CA ALA A 12 -1.89 4.34 13.64
C ALA A 12 -1.96 2.86 13.26
N GLN A 13 -3.08 2.45 12.68
CA GLN A 13 -3.27 1.06 12.26
C GLN A 13 -2.36 0.70 11.10
N ALA A 14 -2.21 1.60 10.13
CA ALA A 14 -1.29 1.41 9.02
C ALA A 14 0.14 1.19 9.54
N ALA A 15 0.60 2.01 10.47
CA ALA A 15 1.94 1.89 11.03
C ALA A 15 2.16 0.52 11.68
N ARG A 16 1.18 0.02 12.42
CA ARG A 16 1.27 -1.29 13.07
C ARG A 16 1.34 -2.43 12.07
N VAL A 17 0.48 -2.39 11.06
CA VAL A 17 0.46 -3.41 10.00
C VAL A 17 1.77 -3.41 9.23
N LEU A 18 2.26 -2.23 8.86
CA LEU A 18 3.51 -2.09 8.12
C LEU A 18 4.69 -2.67 8.91
N ALA A 19 4.75 -2.40 10.21
CA ALA A 19 5.80 -2.92 11.07
C ALA A 19 5.73 -4.45 11.16
N ALA A 20 4.54 -5.01 11.37
CA ALA A 20 4.34 -6.45 11.46
C ALA A 20 4.71 -7.17 10.17
N VAL A 21 4.27 -6.64 9.03
CA VAL A 21 4.52 -7.24 7.72
C VAL A 21 6.01 -7.18 7.38
N ARG A 22 6.68 -6.06 7.64
CA ARG A 22 8.12 -5.94 7.43
C ARG A 22 8.88 -7.00 8.19
N ARG A 23 8.51 -7.23 9.45
CA ARG A 23 9.14 -8.26 10.28
C ARG A 23 8.94 -9.66 9.69
N MET A 24 7.71 -9.96 9.27
CA MET A 24 7.38 -11.25 8.66
C MET A 24 8.19 -11.48 7.39
N LEU A 25 8.32 -10.46 6.54
CA LEU A 25 9.11 -10.56 5.30
C LEU A 25 10.59 -10.78 5.60
N LEU A 26 11.14 -10.11 6.62
CA LEU A 26 12.52 -10.31 7.04
C LEU A 26 12.76 -11.72 7.56
N GLU A 27 11.76 -12.32 8.20
CA GLU A 27 11.85 -13.68 8.73
C GLU A 27 11.50 -14.75 7.69
N GLY A 28 11.21 -14.37 6.46
CA GLY A 28 10.84 -15.31 5.41
C GLY A 28 9.43 -15.87 5.54
N LYS A 29 8.57 -15.26 6.36
CA LYS A 29 7.20 -15.71 6.62
C LYS A 29 6.24 -15.12 5.60
N HIS A 30 6.41 -15.48 4.33
CA HIS A 30 5.67 -14.87 3.22
C HIS A 30 4.16 -15.13 3.28
N ALA A 31 3.74 -16.33 3.65
CA ALA A 31 2.31 -16.66 3.75
C ALA A 31 1.64 -15.85 4.86
N GLU A 32 2.28 -15.74 6.02
CA GLU A 32 1.76 -14.95 7.13
C GLU A 32 1.68 -13.47 6.77
N ALA A 33 2.70 -12.94 6.09
CA ALA A 33 2.72 -11.57 5.61
C ALA A 33 1.54 -11.31 4.67
N GLY A 34 1.27 -12.23 3.74
CA GLY A 34 0.12 -12.14 2.83
C GLY A 34 -1.20 -12.06 3.59
N GLY A 35 -1.38 -12.90 4.61
CA GLY A 35 -2.58 -12.88 5.45
C GLY A 35 -2.75 -11.56 6.19
N GLU A 36 -1.67 -11.00 6.72
CA GLU A 36 -1.71 -9.70 7.39
C GLU A 36 -2.10 -8.57 6.43
N LEU A 37 -1.56 -8.59 5.22
CA LEU A 37 -1.89 -7.59 4.21
C LEU A 37 -3.36 -7.67 3.79
N GLU A 38 -3.91 -8.89 3.65
CA GLU A 38 -5.33 -9.08 3.36
C GLU A 38 -6.20 -8.55 4.49
N ARG A 39 -5.86 -8.83 5.73
CA ARG A 39 -6.59 -8.31 6.90
C ARG A 39 -6.53 -6.79 6.97
N ALA A 40 -5.37 -6.21 6.68
CA ALA A 40 -5.22 -4.76 6.64
C ALA A 40 -6.14 -4.13 5.60
N ALA A 41 -6.18 -4.69 4.40
CA ALA A 41 -7.05 -4.21 3.33
C ALA A 41 -8.52 -4.28 3.76
N GLN A 42 -8.96 -5.40 4.34
CA GLN A 42 -10.32 -5.56 4.83
C GLN A 42 -10.67 -4.54 5.91
N THR A 43 -9.74 -4.25 6.80
CA THR A 43 -9.94 -3.21 7.81
C THR A 43 -10.10 -1.84 7.17
N GLY A 44 -9.40 -1.59 6.06
CA GLY A 44 -9.59 -0.38 5.27
C GLY A 44 -10.85 -0.39 4.41
N GLY A 45 -11.61 -1.48 4.42
CA GLY A 45 -12.90 -1.61 3.77
C GLY A 45 -12.87 -2.23 2.37
N LEU A 46 -11.75 -2.74 1.91
CA LEU A 46 -11.63 -3.32 0.57
C LEU A 46 -10.89 -4.65 0.60
N ASP A 47 -11.22 -5.50 -0.36
CA ASP A 47 -10.47 -6.74 -0.61
C ASP A 47 -9.20 -6.40 -1.37
N LEU A 48 -8.05 -6.86 -0.87
CA LEU A 48 -6.75 -6.57 -1.49
C LEU A 48 -6.69 -7.00 -2.96
N ARG A 49 -7.30 -8.13 -3.31
CA ARG A 49 -7.32 -8.61 -4.69
C ARG A 49 -8.02 -7.64 -5.62
N PHE A 50 -9.11 -7.03 -5.16
CA PHE A 50 -9.84 -6.02 -5.94
C PHE A 50 -9.02 -4.74 -6.07
N VAL A 51 -8.36 -4.32 -5.01
CA VAL A 51 -7.50 -3.13 -5.07
C VAL A 51 -6.43 -3.29 -6.14
N ILE A 52 -5.85 -4.48 -6.28
CA ILE A 52 -4.79 -4.75 -7.23
C ILE A 52 -5.33 -5.01 -8.64
N ALA A 53 -6.42 -5.77 -8.77
CA ALA A 53 -6.88 -6.33 -10.04
C ALA A 53 -7.95 -5.52 -10.77
N LEU A 54 -8.77 -4.72 -10.06
CA LEU A 54 -9.80 -3.93 -10.71
C LEU A 54 -9.18 -2.89 -11.65
N ASP A 55 -9.86 -2.62 -12.76
CA ASP A 55 -9.48 -1.51 -13.61
C ASP A 55 -9.66 -0.18 -12.87
N GLU A 56 -8.97 0.84 -13.30
CA GLU A 56 -8.95 2.15 -12.64
C GLU A 56 -10.35 2.74 -12.47
N LYS A 57 -11.19 2.64 -13.52
CA LYS A 57 -12.57 3.17 -13.48
C LYS A 57 -13.43 2.49 -12.43
N SER A 58 -13.25 1.19 -12.25
CA SER A 58 -14.02 0.42 -11.26
C SER A 58 -13.49 0.64 -9.85
N LEU A 59 -12.21 0.89 -9.70
CA LEU A 59 -11.57 1.10 -8.41
C LEU A 59 -11.85 2.51 -7.86
N GLU A 60 -11.85 3.52 -8.71
CA GLU A 60 -11.96 4.92 -8.30
C GLU A 60 -13.16 5.22 -7.40
N PRO A 61 -14.39 4.74 -7.70
CA PRO A 61 -15.51 4.96 -6.77
C PRO A 61 -15.29 4.39 -5.38
N LEU A 62 -14.53 3.30 -5.27
CA LEU A 62 -14.22 2.66 -3.98
C LEU A 62 -13.22 3.49 -3.17
N LEU A 63 -12.50 4.39 -3.81
CA LEU A 63 -11.51 5.27 -3.20
C LEU A 63 -12.05 6.70 -3.02
N THR A 64 -13.33 6.90 -3.24
CA THR A 64 -13.99 8.20 -3.20
C THR A 64 -14.91 8.28 -1.98
N THR A 65 -14.87 9.40 -1.27
CA THR A 65 -15.76 9.67 -0.14
C THR A 65 -16.32 11.07 -0.32
N GLY A 66 -17.65 11.20 -0.29
CA GLY A 66 -18.30 12.49 -0.44
C GLY A 66 -18.05 13.16 -1.79
N GLY A 67 -17.87 12.38 -2.85
CA GLY A 67 -17.63 12.90 -4.19
C GLY A 67 -16.18 13.25 -4.49
N GLU A 68 -15.29 13.09 -3.53
CA GLU A 68 -13.86 13.41 -3.69
C GLU A 68 -12.99 12.19 -3.36
N ILE A 69 -11.81 12.13 -3.99
CA ILE A 69 -10.84 11.09 -3.69
C ILE A 69 -10.47 11.18 -2.20
N ASP A 70 -10.58 10.04 -1.52
CA ASP A 70 -10.17 9.90 -0.13
C ASP A 70 -8.65 9.66 -0.09
N ARG A 71 -7.89 10.74 0.00
CA ARG A 71 -6.43 10.69 -0.08
C ARG A 71 -5.78 9.83 1.02
N PRO A 72 -6.19 9.93 2.29
CA PRO A 72 -5.65 9.04 3.31
C PRO A 72 -5.91 7.56 3.03
N LYS A 73 -7.09 7.24 2.50
CA LYS A 73 -7.41 5.87 2.09
C LYS A 73 -6.51 5.40 0.97
N CYS A 74 -6.29 6.26 -0.05
CA CYS A 74 -5.36 5.94 -1.14
C CYS A 74 -3.95 5.73 -0.62
N ALA A 75 -3.48 6.58 0.28
CA ALA A 75 -2.15 6.46 0.88
C ALA A 75 -2.01 5.15 1.66
N PHE A 76 -3.03 4.79 2.43
CA PHE A 76 -3.04 3.53 3.18
C PHE A 76 -2.92 2.33 2.23
N PHE A 77 -3.76 2.28 1.19
CA PHE A 77 -3.73 1.18 0.23
C PHE A 77 -2.46 1.17 -0.61
N ALA A 78 -1.89 2.35 -0.90
CA ALA A 78 -0.60 2.43 -1.58
C ALA A 78 0.50 1.73 -0.78
N GLU A 79 0.53 1.95 0.53
CA GLU A 79 1.49 1.29 1.42
C GLU A 79 1.26 -0.22 1.50
N VAL A 80 0.01 -0.64 1.60
CA VAL A 80 -0.35 -2.07 1.65
C VAL A 80 0.09 -2.76 0.36
N VAL A 81 -0.20 -2.16 -0.80
CA VAL A 81 0.17 -2.73 -2.10
C VAL A 81 1.68 -2.69 -2.32
N TYR A 82 2.36 -1.66 -1.84
CA TYR A 82 3.82 -1.60 -1.86
C TYR A 82 4.42 -2.81 -1.12
N LEU A 83 3.91 -3.16 0.05
CA LEU A 83 4.40 -4.31 0.80
C LEU A 83 4.04 -5.63 0.10
N GLU A 84 2.88 -5.72 -0.53
CA GLU A 84 2.53 -6.88 -1.35
C GLU A 84 3.50 -7.03 -2.52
N TRP A 85 3.91 -5.92 -3.12
CA TRP A 85 4.95 -5.92 -4.14
C TRP A 85 6.27 -6.49 -3.61
N ARG A 86 6.70 -6.06 -2.41
CA ARG A 86 7.91 -6.59 -1.77
C ARG A 86 7.80 -8.09 -1.54
N ARG A 87 6.62 -8.55 -1.12
CA ARG A 87 6.36 -9.97 -0.90
C ARG A 87 6.45 -10.77 -2.19
N GLN A 88 5.85 -10.29 -3.27
CA GLN A 88 5.90 -10.95 -4.57
C GLN A 88 7.32 -11.00 -5.11
N LEU A 89 8.10 -9.93 -4.95
CA LEU A 89 9.52 -9.93 -5.33
C LEU A 89 10.29 -10.99 -4.55
N ALA A 90 10.09 -11.07 -3.25
CA ALA A 90 10.80 -12.03 -2.39
C ALA A 90 10.48 -13.48 -2.79
N MET A 91 9.28 -13.74 -3.30
CA MET A 91 8.86 -15.06 -3.78
C MET A 91 9.23 -15.33 -5.24
N GLY A 92 9.87 -14.38 -5.92
CA GLY A 92 10.28 -14.54 -7.31
C GLY A 92 9.12 -14.48 -8.31
N ARG A 93 7.99 -13.88 -7.94
CA ARG A 93 6.79 -13.81 -8.79
C ARG A 93 6.76 -12.49 -9.56
N ALA A 94 7.54 -12.41 -10.62
CA ALA A 94 7.77 -11.17 -11.36
C ALA A 94 6.51 -10.54 -11.95
N THR A 95 5.62 -11.34 -12.53
CA THR A 95 4.38 -10.84 -13.14
C THR A 95 3.45 -10.23 -12.10
N GLN A 96 3.24 -10.93 -10.98
CA GLN A 96 2.43 -10.43 -9.89
C GLN A 96 3.05 -9.19 -9.25
N ALA A 97 4.38 -9.19 -9.11
CA ALA A 97 5.09 -8.02 -8.58
C ALA A 97 4.87 -6.80 -9.48
N GLN A 98 4.91 -6.96 -10.80
CA GLN A 98 4.69 -5.85 -11.71
C GLN A 98 3.27 -5.28 -11.58
N ARG A 99 2.27 -6.13 -11.43
CA ARG A 99 0.89 -5.69 -11.20
C ARG A 99 0.78 -4.87 -9.92
N CYS A 100 1.42 -5.33 -8.86
CA CYS A 100 1.44 -4.61 -7.60
C CYS A 100 2.16 -3.27 -7.74
N ALA A 101 3.29 -3.23 -8.44
CA ALA A 101 4.03 -1.99 -8.67
C ALA A 101 3.17 -0.96 -9.41
N ASP A 102 2.51 -1.37 -10.49
CA ASP A 102 1.66 -0.48 -11.27
C ASP A 102 0.52 0.07 -10.42
N ARG A 103 -0.11 -0.78 -9.62
CA ARG A 103 -1.22 -0.36 -8.76
C ARG A 103 -0.76 0.56 -7.63
N ALA A 104 0.36 0.25 -6.99
CA ALA A 104 0.91 1.09 -5.93
C ALA A 104 1.23 2.50 -6.48
N LEU A 105 1.81 2.58 -7.68
CA LEU A 105 2.11 3.87 -8.32
C LEU A 105 0.84 4.69 -8.55
N LEU A 106 -0.23 4.05 -9.03
CA LEU A 106 -1.52 4.72 -9.20
C LEU A 106 -2.05 5.26 -7.88
N LEU A 107 -2.01 4.43 -6.84
CA LEU A 107 -2.53 4.81 -5.52
C LEU A 107 -1.71 5.95 -4.90
N PHE A 108 -0.39 5.92 -5.03
CA PHE A 108 0.45 7.04 -4.58
C PHE A 108 0.13 8.32 -5.36
N ALA A 109 -0.08 8.22 -6.66
CA ALA A 109 -0.46 9.37 -7.48
C ALA A 109 -1.79 9.99 -7.02
N LEU A 110 -2.80 9.16 -6.73
CA LEU A 110 -4.08 9.63 -6.23
C LEU A 110 -3.96 10.25 -4.83
N ALA A 111 -3.16 9.63 -3.96
CA ALA A 111 -2.99 10.10 -2.58
C ALA A 111 -2.30 11.46 -2.51
N TYR A 112 -1.35 11.71 -3.39
CA TYR A 112 -0.46 12.88 -3.30
C TYR A 112 -0.59 13.86 -4.47
N ASP A 113 -1.69 13.80 -5.20
CA ASP A 113 -1.94 14.74 -6.30
C ASP A 113 -1.94 16.18 -5.78
N GLY A 114 -1.00 16.99 -6.28
CA GLY A 114 -0.84 18.37 -5.86
C GLY A 114 -0.29 18.57 -4.44
N ILE A 115 0.18 17.52 -3.80
CA ILE A 115 0.74 17.55 -2.44
C ILE A 115 2.21 17.18 -2.50
N VAL A 116 3.04 17.90 -1.74
CA VAL A 116 4.46 17.58 -1.64
C VAL A 116 4.64 16.28 -0.86
N MET A 117 5.33 15.31 -1.48
CA MET A 117 5.63 14.04 -0.86
C MET A 117 6.90 14.13 -0.01
N GLY A 118 6.90 13.38 1.10
CA GLY A 118 8.10 13.20 1.90
C GLY A 118 9.14 12.33 1.19
N ASP A 119 10.35 12.33 1.72
CA ASP A 119 11.48 11.59 1.12
C ASP A 119 11.22 10.09 1.05
N GLU A 120 10.62 9.54 2.09
CA GLU A 120 10.33 8.11 2.15
C GLU A 120 9.34 7.67 1.07
N THR A 121 8.28 8.45 0.87
CA THR A 121 7.30 8.17 -0.19
C THR A 121 7.93 8.28 -1.58
N ARG A 122 8.74 9.32 -1.81
CA ARG A 122 9.46 9.47 -3.07
C ARG A 122 10.38 8.29 -3.34
N ARG A 123 11.04 7.80 -2.31
CA ARG A 123 11.93 6.64 -2.42
C ARG A 123 11.16 5.38 -2.82
N ARG A 124 10.00 5.13 -2.20
CA ARG A 124 9.16 4.00 -2.57
C ARG A 124 8.71 4.07 -4.01
N ILE A 125 8.33 5.24 -4.47
CA ILE A 125 7.93 5.45 -5.86
C ILE A 125 9.10 5.15 -6.80
N ALA A 126 10.30 5.61 -6.48
CA ALA A 126 11.50 5.31 -7.26
C ALA A 126 11.78 3.80 -7.33
N GLU A 127 11.63 3.11 -6.22
CA GLU A 127 11.78 1.65 -6.17
C GLU A 127 10.77 0.96 -7.08
N LEU A 128 9.49 1.36 -6.97
CA LEU A 128 8.41 0.80 -7.78
C LEU A 128 8.61 1.02 -9.28
N ARG A 129 9.22 2.13 -9.65
CA ARG A 129 9.53 2.45 -11.05
C ARG A 129 10.79 1.77 -11.56
N GLY A 130 11.54 1.09 -10.71
CA GLY A 130 12.80 0.50 -11.08
C GLY A 130 13.94 1.51 -11.19
N GLU A 131 13.76 2.71 -10.66
CA GLU A 131 14.77 3.78 -10.68
C GLU A 131 15.72 3.69 -9.48
N ALA A 132 15.36 2.90 -8.48
CA ALA A 132 16.18 2.65 -7.29
C ALA A 132 16.02 1.19 -6.89
N GLU A 133 17.07 0.61 -6.33
CA GLU A 133 17.00 -0.74 -5.78
C GLU A 133 16.09 -0.75 -4.55
N PRO A 134 15.27 -1.82 -4.38
CA PRO A 134 14.46 -1.95 -3.17
C PRO A 134 15.35 -1.90 -1.93
N SER A 135 15.01 -1.00 -1.01
CA SER A 135 15.76 -0.85 0.23
C SER A 135 15.62 -2.09 1.12
N GLU A 136 16.61 -2.31 2.01
CA GLU A 136 16.45 -3.32 3.02
C GLU A 136 15.28 -2.94 3.94
N LEU A 137 14.48 -3.96 4.31
CA LEU A 137 13.39 -3.75 5.24
C LEU A 137 13.98 -3.60 6.64
N ALA A 138 13.79 -2.42 7.23
CA ALA A 138 14.26 -2.17 8.58
C ALA A 138 13.17 -2.51 9.59
N VAL A 139 13.54 -3.19 10.67
CA VAL A 139 12.68 -3.41 11.83
C VAL A 139 12.98 -2.31 12.83
N GLN A 140 11.97 -1.53 13.13
CA GLN A 140 12.09 -0.49 14.16
C GLN A 140 11.27 -0.89 15.38
#